data_6b6f8858289b190a01b22a521adc3ff0
#
_entry.id   6b6f8858289b190a01b22a521adc3ff0
#
_cell.length_a   1.000
_cell.length_b   1.000
_cell.length_c   1.000
_cell.angle_alpha   90.00
_cell.angle_beta   90.00
_cell.angle_gamma   90.00
#
_symmetry.space_group_name_H-M   'P 1'
#
loop_
_entity.id
_entity.type
_entity.pdbx_description
1 polymer ?
#
loop_
_entity_poly.entity_id
_entity_poly.type
_entity_poly.pdbx_seq_one_letter_code
_entity_poly.pdbx_strand_id
1 'polypeptide(L)'
;MKMLRLWLVSSAAAGLLATSGGAASASADYELAYWPMNEAPGSRTMRDATGHGFDGRIGSEVAVGLRSGDRIAYGFERLEPDTPPARPGHVVIVPDDDRLDPGSRDYAIGMRLRTRDYFGNIVQKGQATVPGGSFKLQIPNGRVQCWFRGSRTSLLVTAPKPINDGQWHTVRCERTSDGVTLIVDQRVVASRDGWTGPIANSWPLAIGGKTTCDQVDVGCDYFAGDIDYVAVDVDEPGW
;
A
#
# COMPACT_ATOMS: atom_id res chain seq x y z
N MET A 1 5.80 -19.66 -84.46
CA MET A 1 5.27 -18.65 -83.58
C MET A 1 5.24 -19.18 -82.15
N LYS A 2 6.19 -18.80 -81.32
CA LYS A 2 6.29 -19.21 -79.90
C LYS A 2 6.15 -17.95 -79.06
N MET A 3 5.04 -17.85 -78.30
CA MET A 3 4.84 -16.75 -77.34
C MET A 3 5.63 -17.02 -76.07
N LEU A 4 6.47 -16.09 -75.71
CA LEU A 4 7.26 -16.05 -74.48
C LEU A 4 6.44 -15.35 -73.44
N ARG A 5 6.04 -16.04 -72.35
CA ARG A 5 5.37 -15.43 -71.15
C ARG A 5 6.40 -14.98 -70.15
N LEU A 6 6.45 -13.68 -69.89
CA LEU A 6 7.25 -13.06 -68.85
C LEU A 6 6.50 -13.18 -67.52
N TRP A 7 7.15 -13.77 -66.50
CA TRP A 7 6.66 -13.76 -65.13
C TRP A 7 7.33 -12.63 -64.37
N LEU A 8 6.53 -11.67 -63.93
CA LEU A 8 6.94 -10.63 -63.00
C LEU A 8 6.84 -11.21 -61.58
N VAL A 9 7.99 -11.28 -60.90
CA VAL A 9 8.10 -11.64 -59.46
C VAL A 9 8.02 -10.33 -58.67
N SER A 10 6.90 -10.09 -58.00
CA SER A 10 6.79 -8.99 -57.01
C SER A 10 7.34 -9.44 -55.69
N SER A 11 8.47 -8.85 -55.31
CA SER A 11 9.05 -9.02 -53.97
C SER A 11 8.31 -8.08 -53.02
N ALA A 12 7.48 -8.66 -52.13
CA ALA A 12 6.91 -7.91 -51.00
C ALA A 12 7.95 -7.89 -49.86
N ALA A 13 8.49 -6.71 -49.57
CA ALA A 13 9.31 -6.48 -48.39
C ALA A 13 8.39 -6.38 -47.17
N ALA A 14 8.38 -7.39 -46.31
CA ALA A 14 7.72 -7.34 -45.03
C ALA A 14 8.61 -6.52 -44.08
N GLY A 15 8.20 -5.29 -43.77
CA GLY A 15 8.79 -4.48 -42.74
C GLY A 15 8.43 -5.06 -41.36
N LEU A 16 9.42 -5.62 -40.63
CA LEU A 16 9.28 -5.91 -39.23
C LEU A 16 9.26 -4.56 -38.45
N LEU A 17 8.10 -4.17 -37.97
CA LEU A 17 7.97 -3.17 -36.90
C LEU A 17 8.42 -3.84 -35.59
N ALA A 18 9.65 -3.57 -35.18
CA ALA A 18 10.11 -3.89 -33.85
C ALA A 18 9.38 -2.95 -32.87
N THR A 19 8.33 -3.45 -32.22
CA THR A 19 7.78 -2.82 -31.04
C THR A 19 8.79 -3.02 -29.92
N SER A 20 9.53 -1.97 -29.56
CA SER A 20 10.29 -1.91 -28.33
C SER A 20 9.30 -1.88 -27.15
N GLY A 21 8.80 -3.03 -26.78
CA GLY A 21 8.18 -3.21 -25.47
C GLY A 21 9.29 -3.01 -24.43
N GLY A 22 9.29 -1.86 -23.77
CA GLY A 22 10.07 -1.67 -22.56
C GLY A 22 9.67 -2.79 -21.59
N ALA A 23 10.57 -3.72 -21.32
CA ALA A 23 10.43 -4.63 -20.21
C ALA A 23 10.37 -3.75 -18.96
N ALA A 24 9.20 -3.64 -18.35
CA ALA A 24 9.12 -3.22 -16.97
C ALA A 24 10.01 -4.18 -16.19
N SER A 25 11.08 -3.67 -15.61
CA SER A 25 11.90 -4.41 -14.66
C SER A 25 10.95 -4.82 -13.55
N ALA A 26 10.57 -6.10 -13.50
CA ALA A 26 9.98 -6.66 -12.31
C ALA A 26 11.10 -6.60 -11.27
N SER A 27 11.05 -5.64 -10.36
CA SER A 27 11.81 -5.73 -9.13
C SER A 27 11.38 -7.06 -8.49
N ALA A 28 12.35 -7.92 -8.18
CA ALA A 28 12.07 -9.14 -7.46
C ALA A 28 11.62 -8.71 -6.06
N ASP A 29 10.30 -8.62 -5.86
CA ASP A 29 9.71 -8.22 -4.60
C ASP A 29 9.95 -9.34 -3.60
N TYR A 30 10.78 -9.07 -2.60
CA TYR A 30 10.93 -9.93 -1.43
C TYR A 30 9.82 -9.57 -0.44
N GLU A 31 8.95 -10.52 -0.13
CA GLU A 31 7.87 -10.33 0.85
C GLU A 31 8.48 -10.26 2.26
N LEU A 32 8.66 -9.03 2.73
CA LEU A 32 9.24 -8.75 4.04
C LEU A 32 8.27 -9.09 5.17
N ALA A 33 7.00 -8.71 5.03
CA ALA A 33 5.95 -8.99 5.99
C ALA A 33 4.61 -9.24 5.27
N TYR A 34 3.86 -10.21 5.77
CA TYR A 34 2.53 -10.53 5.28
C TYR A 34 1.57 -10.83 6.42
N TRP A 35 0.53 -10.03 6.54
CA TRP A 35 -0.52 -10.21 7.53
C TRP A 35 -1.83 -10.57 6.83
N PRO A 36 -2.23 -11.86 6.82
CA PRO A 36 -3.43 -12.33 6.12
C PRO A 36 -4.74 -11.93 6.79
N MET A 37 -4.70 -11.34 8.00
CA MET A 37 -5.87 -10.85 8.76
C MET A 37 -7.01 -11.86 8.86
N ASN A 38 -6.67 -13.12 9.05
CA ASN A 38 -7.59 -14.25 9.04
C ASN A 38 -7.69 -14.97 10.40
N GLU A 39 -7.23 -14.33 11.47
CA GLU A 39 -7.29 -14.86 12.82
C GLU A 39 -8.74 -15.08 13.29
N ALA A 40 -8.88 -16.02 14.22
CA ALA A 40 -10.16 -16.33 14.82
C ALA A 40 -10.75 -15.14 15.62
N PRO A 41 -12.07 -15.02 15.72
CA PRO A 41 -12.71 -14.01 16.55
C PRO A 41 -12.16 -13.99 17.97
N GLY A 42 -11.87 -12.80 18.49
CA GLY A 42 -11.31 -12.60 19.82
C GLY A 42 -9.77 -12.65 19.89
N SER A 43 -9.09 -12.98 18.80
CA SER A 43 -7.62 -12.87 18.73
C SER A 43 -7.15 -11.46 19.03
N ARG A 44 -5.99 -11.36 19.70
CA ARG A 44 -5.32 -10.09 20.02
C ARG A 44 -3.93 -9.97 19.41
N THR A 45 -3.54 -10.97 18.62
CA THR A 45 -2.28 -11.00 17.89
C THR A 45 -2.56 -11.25 16.42
N MET A 46 -2.14 -10.33 15.59
CA MET A 46 -2.07 -10.46 14.14
C MET A 46 -0.75 -11.12 13.78
N ARG A 47 -0.78 -12.25 13.09
CA ARG A 47 0.40 -13.04 12.78
C ARG A 47 1.05 -12.61 11.48
N ASP A 48 2.35 -12.45 11.51
CA ASP A 48 3.17 -12.35 10.32
C ASP A 48 3.38 -13.74 9.71
N ALA A 49 2.77 -13.98 8.56
CA ALA A 49 2.83 -15.28 7.89
C ALA A 49 4.16 -15.56 7.18
N THR A 50 5.04 -14.56 7.03
CA THR A 50 6.40 -14.76 6.49
C THR A 50 7.32 -15.46 7.49
N GLY A 51 7.00 -15.38 8.78
CA GLY A 51 7.84 -15.92 9.85
C GLY A 51 9.01 -15.01 10.26
N HIS A 52 9.10 -13.78 9.73
CA HIS A 52 10.15 -12.82 10.10
C HIS A 52 9.92 -12.14 11.45
N GLY A 53 8.75 -12.38 12.08
CA GLY A 53 8.46 -11.96 13.44
C GLY A 53 7.81 -10.60 13.59
N PHE A 54 7.20 -10.06 12.52
CA PHE A 54 6.48 -8.79 12.54
C PHE A 54 5.03 -8.94 13.04
N ASP A 55 4.81 -9.72 14.09
CA ASP A 55 3.49 -9.88 14.69
C ASP A 55 2.95 -8.52 15.20
N GLY A 56 1.65 -8.27 14.95
CA GLY A 56 0.97 -7.06 15.41
C GLY A 56 0.04 -7.31 16.60
N ARG A 57 -0.13 -6.30 17.43
CA ARG A 57 -1.13 -6.29 18.50
C ARG A 57 -2.44 -5.73 17.97
N ILE A 58 -3.49 -6.53 17.99
CA ILE A 58 -4.84 -6.14 17.57
C ILE A 58 -5.51 -5.37 18.72
N GLY A 59 -6.01 -4.18 18.43
CA GLY A 59 -6.76 -3.38 19.37
C GLY A 59 -8.11 -4.02 19.77
N SER A 60 -8.59 -3.69 20.96
CA SER A 60 -9.80 -4.32 21.52
C SER A 60 -11.09 -3.98 20.76
N GLU A 61 -11.10 -2.89 20.00
CA GLU A 61 -12.23 -2.39 19.23
C GLU A 61 -12.17 -2.82 17.75
N VAL A 62 -11.10 -3.47 17.32
CA VAL A 62 -10.99 -4.05 15.98
C VAL A 62 -11.75 -5.36 15.93
N ALA A 63 -12.70 -5.47 15.03
CA ALA A 63 -13.46 -6.69 14.79
C ALA A 63 -12.59 -7.69 14.02
N VAL A 64 -12.46 -8.91 14.53
CA VAL A 64 -11.63 -9.96 13.97
C VAL A 64 -12.49 -11.14 13.54
N GLY A 65 -12.10 -11.81 12.46
CA GLY A 65 -12.80 -12.98 11.97
C GLY A 65 -14.09 -12.67 11.23
N LEU A 66 -14.23 -11.47 10.66
CA LEU A 66 -15.38 -11.09 9.86
C LEU A 66 -15.41 -11.88 8.56
N ARG A 67 -16.52 -12.60 8.34
CA ARG A 67 -16.71 -13.33 7.07
C ARG A 67 -17.23 -12.39 6.00
N SER A 68 -16.56 -12.40 4.84
CA SER A 68 -16.96 -11.67 3.65
C SER A 68 -16.87 -12.59 2.43
N GLY A 69 -17.95 -13.28 2.15
CA GLY A 69 -17.96 -14.35 1.16
C GLY A 69 -17.11 -15.54 1.65
N ASP A 70 -16.10 -15.90 0.88
CA ASP A 70 -15.13 -16.97 1.17
C ASP A 70 -13.91 -16.49 1.99
N ARG A 71 -13.84 -15.19 2.32
CA ARG A 71 -12.71 -14.57 3.01
C ARG A 71 -13.02 -14.20 4.44
N ILE A 72 -11.95 -14.03 5.21
CA ILE A 72 -11.96 -13.49 6.57
C ILE A 72 -11.20 -12.16 6.53
N ALA A 73 -11.67 -11.19 7.29
CA ALA A 73 -11.11 -9.84 7.31
C ALA A 73 -11.16 -9.25 8.73
N TYR A 74 -10.43 -8.15 8.93
CA TYR A 74 -10.62 -7.28 10.09
C TYR A 74 -11.56 -6.15 9.72
N GLY A 75 -12.44 -5.78 10.66
CA GLY A 75 -13.33 -4.65 10.55
C GLY A 75 -12.92 -3.51 11.48
N PHE A 76 -12.97 -2.32 10.93
CA PHE A 76 -12.69 -1.07 11.63
C PHE A 76 -13.95 -0.20 11.57
N GLU A 77 -14.42 0.27 12.72
CA GLU A 77 -15.59 1.12 12.80
C GLU A 77 -15.19 2.61 12.75
N ARG A 78 -16.08 3.44 12.23
CA ARG A 78 -15.91 4.89 12.29
C ARG A 78 -16.03 5.37 13.74
N LEU A 79 -15.06 6.17 14.18
CA LEU A 79 -15.10 6.82 15.48
C LEU A 79 -15.40 8.32 15.30
N GLU A 80 -16.34 8.79 16.09
CA GLU A 80 -16.68 10.20 16.23
C GLU A 80 -16.69 10.59 17.72
N PRO A 81 -16.04 11.67 18.11
CA PRO A 81 -15.20 12.53 17.29
C PRO A 81 -13.86 11.87 16.94
N ASP A 82 -13.30 12.22 15.76
CA ASP A 82 -11.98 11.80 15.31
C ASP A 82 -10.89 12.73 15.87
N THR A 83 -10.91 12.94 17.15
CA THR A 83 -10.03 13.88 17.87
C THR A 83 -9.48 13.20 19.14
N PRO A 84 -8.42 13.77 19.74
CA PRO A 84 -7.90 13.25 21.01
C PRO A 84 -8.96 13.08 22.09
N PRO A 85 -8.77 12.15 23.03
CA PRO A 85 -7.59 11.29 23.20
C PRO A 85 -7.49 10.17 22.18
N ALA A 86 -6.25 9.71 21.91
CA ALA A 86 -6.03 8.54 21.07
C ALA A 86 -6.73 7.31 21.63
N ARG A 87 -7.24 6.47 20.72
CA ARG A 87 -7.92 5.23 21.06
C ARG A 87 -7.12 4.04 20.50
N PRO A 88 -6.06 3.59 21.20
CA PRO A 88 -5.19 2.50 20.74
C PRO A 88 -5.93 1.16 20.60
N GLY A 89 -7.11 1.03 21.19
CA GLY A 89 -8.01 -0.10 20.96
C GLY A 89 -8.59 -0.18 19.56
N HIS A 90 -8.53 0.89 18.79
CA HIS A 90 -9.14 1.00 17.47
C HIS A 90 -8.21 0.72 16.30
N VAL A 91 -6.96 0.44 16.55
CA VAL A 91 -5.92 0.18 15.55
C VAL A 91 -5.18 -1.12 15.81
N VAL A 92 -4.53 -1.64 14.77
CA VAL A 92 -3.53 -2.69 14.93
C VAL A 92 -2.14 -2.03 14.94
N ILE A 93 -1.30 -2.45 15.87
CA ILE A 93 0.06 -1.91 16.05
C ILE A 93 1.07 -3.04 15.85
N VAL A 94 1.92 -2.91 14.85
CA VAL A 94 3.13 -3.70 14.69
C VAL A 94 4.26 -2.93 15.37
N PRO A 95 4.96 -3.51 16.35
CA PRO A 95 6.08 -2.86 17.03
C PRO A 95 7.11 -2.32 16.04
N ASP A 96 7.82 -1.28 16.44
CA ASP A 96 8.91 -0.74 15.64
C ASP A 96 9.99 -1.79 15.41
N ASP A 97 10.44 -1.85 14.16
CA ASP A 97 11.57 -2.67 13.73
C ASP A 97 12.21 -1.94 12.52
N ASP A 98 13.52 -1.74 12.57
CA ASP A 98 14.27 -1.04 11.53
C ASP A 98 14.12 -1.70 10.14
N ARG A 99 13.86 -3.02 10.10
CA ARG A 99 13.62 -3.75 8.86
C ARG A 99 12.33 -3.33 8.14
N LEU A 100 11.34 -2.81 8.89
CA LEU A 100 10.11 -2.25 8.35
C LEU A 100 10.27 -0.81 7.82
N ASP A 101 11.43 -0.20 8.01
CA ASP A 101 11.72 1.10 7.43
C ASP A 101 12.04 0.95 5.94
N PRO A 102 11.51 1.81 5.08
CA PRO A 102 11.89 1.83 3.68
C PRO A 102 13.39 2.05 3.45
N GLY A 103 14.07 2.77 4.34
CA GLY A 103 15.47 3.12 4.13
C GLY A 103 15.67 3.79 2.78
N SER A 104 16.67 3.32 2.03
CA SER A 104 16.92 3.71 0.63
C SER A 104 16.43 2.67 -0.38
N ARG A 105 15.89 1.54 0.09
CA ARG A 105 15.45 0.39 -0.71
C ARG A 105 14.19 0.71 -1.50
N ASP A 106 13.94 -0.03 -2.57
CA ASP A 106 12.63 -0.12 -3.16
C ASP A 106 11.68 -0.76 -2.15
N TYR A 107 10.49 -0.21 -2.03
CA TYR A 107 9.57 -0.54 -0.94
C TYR A 107 8.13 -0.45 -1.44
N ALA A 108 7.35 -1.48 -1.16
CA ALA A 108 5.94 -1.47 -1.51
C ALA A 108 5.06 -1.89 -0.34
N ILE A 109 3.86 -1.33 -0.29
CA ILE A 109 2.80 -1.74 0.62
C ILE A 109 1.60 -2.12 -0.21
N GLY A 110 1.17 -3.38 -0.07
CA GLY A 110 -0.01 -3.93 -0.71
C GLY A 110 -1.09 -4.27 0.30
N MET A 111 -2.35 -4.16 -0.11
CA MET A 111 -3.48 -4.56 0.71
C MET A 111 -4.72 -4.80 -0.12
N ARG A 112 -5.70 -5.45 0.49
CA ARG A 112 -7.05 -5.53 -0.04
C ARG A 112 -8.02 -4.99 1.00
N LEU A 113 -8.85 -4.05 0.59
CA LEU A 113 -9.77 -3.36 1.50
C LEU A 113 -11.12 -3.07 0.84
N ARG A 114 -12.13 -2.81 1.64
CA ARG A 114 -13.38 -2.19 1.21
C ARG A 114 -13.84 -1.15 2.22
N THR A 115 -14.45 -0.09 1.74
CA THR A 115 -15.01 0.96 2.59
C THR A 115 -16.20 1.64 1.92
N ARG A 116 -17.05 2.29 2.73
CA ARG A 116 -18.06 3.27 2.30
C ARG A 116 -17.74 4.65 2.82
N ASP A 117 -16.72 4.75 3.67
CA ASP A 117 -16.30 6.00 4.26
C ASP A 117 -15.41 6.79 3.30
N TYR A 118 -15.34 8.08 3.49
CA TYR A 118 -14.61 8.99 2.61
C TYR A 118 -13.26 9.44 3.17
N PHE A 119 -12.91 9.02 4.40
CA PHE A 119 -11.68 9.45 5.05
C PHE A 119 -11.12 8.37 6.00
N GLY A 120 -9.79 8.35 6.16
CA GLY A 120 -9.08 7.55 7.15
C GLY A 120 -7.68 7.14 6.69
N ASN A 121 -6.77 6.94 7.65
CA ASN A 121 -5.47 6.33 7.42
C ASN A 121 -5.62 4.81 7.44
N ILE A 122 -5.18 4.16 6.37
CA ILE A 122 -5.24 2.70 6.26
C ILE A 122 -4.02 2.08 6.93
N VAL A 123 -2.82 2.49 6.49
CA VAL A 123 -1.52 2.04 7.02
C VAL A 123 -0.58 3.22 7.12
N GLN A 124 0.19 3.29 8.20
CA GLN A 124 1.14 4.36 8.43
C GLN A 124 2.32 3.90 9.29
N LYS A 125 3.54 4.34 8.97
CA LYS A 125 4.70 4.31 9.86
C LYS A 125 5.35 5.70 9.91
N GLY A 126 5.55 6.23 11.13
CA GLY A 126 5.94 7.62 11.34
C GLY A 126 4.80 8.61 11.15
N GLN A 127 5.08 9.88 11.39
CA GLN A 127 4.14 11.00 11.24
C GLN A 127 4.84 12.22 10.66
N ALA A 128 4.09 13.26 10.28
CA ALA A 128 4.64 14.48 9.69
C ALA A 128 5.68 15.19 10.59
N THR A 129 5.51 15.12 11.89
CA THR A 129 6.39 15.75 12.90
C THR A 129 7.51 14.83 13.39
N VAL A 130 7.53 13.56 12.97
CA VAL A 130 8.51 12.58 13.43
C VAL A 130 9.80 12.73 12.62
N PRO A 131 10.98 12.80 13.27
CA PRO A 131 12.27 12.72 12.59
C PRO A 131 12.40 11.38 11.83
N GLY A 132 13.20 11.38 10.76
CA GLY A 132 13.48 10.18 9.98
C GLY A 132 12.49 9.90 8.85
N GLY A 133 11.44 10.68 8.73
CA GLY A 133 10.47 10.54 7.64
C GLY A 133 9.26 9.68 8.01
N SER A 134 8.45 9.39 7.03
CA SER A 134 7.21 8.61 7.22
C SER A 134 6.64 8.15 5.90
N PHE A 135 5.80 7.11 5.95
CA PHE A 135 4.93 6.76 4.84
C PHE A 135 3.51 6.51 5.33
N LYS A 136 2.54 6.71 4.45
CA LYS A 136 1.15 6.37 4.72
C LYS A 136 0.33 6.13 3.46
N LEU A 137 -0.64 5.25 3.60
CA LEU A 137 -1.78 5.12 2.71
C LEU A 137 -3.02 5.63 3.45
N GLN A 138 -3.78 6.49 2.78
CA GLN A 138 -5.00 7.09 3.35
C GLN A 138 -6.06 7.26 2.27
N ILE A 139 -7.30 7.56 2.67
CA ILE A 139 -8.45 7.75 1.76
C ILE A 139 -9.10 9.11 2.00
N PRO A 140 -8.51 10.24 1.61
CA PRO A 140 -9.20 11.51 1.64
C PRO A 140 -10.21 11.60 0.49
N ASN A 141 -11.44 12.00 0.79
CA ASN A 141 -12.54 12.10 -0.18
C ASN A 141 -12.80 10.80 -0.95
N GLY A 142 -12.64 9.66 -0.29
CA GLY A 142 -12.83 8.33 -0.89
C GLY A 142 -11.73 7.90 -1.86
N ARG A 143 -10.69 8.72 -2.08
CA ARG A 143 -9.61 8.43 -3.04
C ARG A 143 -8.37 7.95 -2.31
N VAL A 144 -7.80 6.85 -2.78
CA VAL A 144 -6.53 6.38 -2.22
C VAL A 144 -5.44 7.41 -2.47
N GLN A 145 -4.71 7.74 -1.42
CA GLN A 145 -3.46 8.48 -1.48
C GLN A 145 -2.32 7.63 -0.92
N CYS A 146 -1.21 7.69 -1.62
CA CYS A 146 0.06 7.11 -1.24
C CYS A 146 1.05 8.24 -1.00
N TRP A 147 1.63 8.31 0.20
CA TRP A 147 2.53 9.36 0.61
C TRP A 147 3.79 8.81 1.25
N PHE A 148 4.93 9.14 0.66
CA PHE A 148 6.26 8.90 1.24
C PHE A 148 6.97 10.23 1.47
N ARG A 149 7.42 10.46 2.69
CA ARG A 149 8.22 11.63 3.09
C ARG A 149 9.56 11.16 3.62
N GLY A 150 10.60 11.34 2.84
CA GLY A 150 11.96 10.99 3.22
C GLY A 150 12.80 12.22 3.57
N SER A 151 14.10 12.01 3.65
CA SER A 151 15.07 13.04 4.06
C SER A 151 15.25 14.16 3.02
N ARG A 152 14.90 13.91 1.75
CA ARG A 152 15.06 14.89 0.67
C ARG A 152 13.77 15.59 0.28
N THR A 153 12.73 14.81 0.07
CA THR A 153 11.45 15.37 -0.38
C THR A 153 10.28 14.48 0.03
N SER A 154 9.10 14.99 -0.23
CA SER A 154 7.84 14.30 -0.02
C SER A 154 7.15 14.07 -1.35
N LEU A 155 6.81 12.84 -1.65
CA LEU A 155 6.05 12.45 -2.84
C LEU A 155 4.67 11.96 -2.42
N LEU A 156 3.66 12.57 -3.00
CA LEU A 156 2.25 12.23 -2.82
C LEU A 156 1.65 11.92 -4.17
N VAL A 157 0.97 10.79 -4.31
CA VAL A 157 0.15 10.44 -5.45
C VAL A 157 -1.27 10.13 -4.99
N THR A 158 -2.26 10.47 -5.81
CA THR A 158 -3.68 10.33 -5.48
C THR A 158 -4.41 9.64 -6.63
N ALA A 159 -5.21 8.63 -6.31
CA ALA A 159 -6.05 7.97 -7.30
C ALA A 159 -7.05 8.97 -7.93
N PRO A 160 -7.26 8.93 -9.25
CA PRO A 160 -8.18 9.86 -9.92
C PRO A 160 -9.65 9.56 -9.57
N LYS A 161 -9.96 8.32 -9.16
CA LYS A 161 -11.31 7.87 -8.82
C LYS A 161 -11.39 7.43 -7.37
N PRO A 162 -12.53 7.64 -6.70
CA PRO A 162 -12.77 7.09 -5.38
C PRO A 162 -12.97 5.57 -5.43
N ILE A 163 -12.72 4.90 -4.28
CA ILE A 163 -12.91 3.46 -4.07
C ILE A 163 -13.89 3.17 -2.92
N ASN A 164 -14.59 4.17 -2.42
CA ASN A 164 -15.50 4.02 -1.28
C ASN A 164 -16.93 3.60 -1.70
N ASP A 165 -17.02 2.70 -2.65
CA ASP A 165 -18.27 2.15 -3.19
C ASP A 165 -18.78 0.91 -2.41
N GLY A 166 -17.99 0.44 -1.43
CA GLY A 166 -18.29 -0.74 -0.63
C GLY A 166 -17.91 -2.06 -1.31
N GLN A 167 -17.20 -2.01 -2.42
CA GLN A 167 -16.61 -3.19 -3.05
C GLN A 167 -15.18 -3.42 -2.54
N TRP A 168 -14.68 -4.63 -2.78
CA TRP A 168 -13.29 -4.96 -2.47
C TRP A 168 -12.36 -4.44 -3.56
N HIS A 169 -11.35 -3.68 -3.14
CA HIS A 169 -10.29 -3.16 -3.99
C HIS A 169 -8.93 -3.66 -3.52
N THR A 170 -8.05 -3.97 -4.46
CA THR A 170 -6.63 -4.16 -4.20
C THR A 170 -5.90 -2.85 -4.39
N VAL A 171 -5.05 -2.50 -3.45
CA VAL A 171 -4.24 -1.28 -3.48
C VAL A 171 -2.79 -1.66 -3.26
N ARG A 172 -1.90 -1.14 -4.09
CA ARG A 172 -0.46 -1.25 -3.91
C ARG A 172 0.19 0.11 -4.14
N CYS A 173 1.04 0.49 -3.22
CA CYS A 173 1.83 1.70 -3.27
C CYS A 173 3.28 1.33 -3.32
N GLU A 174 3.98 1.69 -4.39
CA GLU A 174 5.39 1.40 -4.63
C GLU A 174 6.21 2.68 -4.55
N ARG A 175 7.33 2.61 -3.88
CA ARG A 175 8.34 3.64 -3.83
C ARG A 175 9.66 3.05 -4.29
N THR A 176 10.25 3.66 -5.32
CA THR A 176 11.56 3.32 -5.87
C THR A 176 12.52 4.50 -5.81
N SER A 177 13.73 4.32 -6.31
CA SER A 177 14.67 5.43 -6.55
C SER A 177 14.11 6.47 -7.54
N ASP A 178 13.22 6.05 -8.45
CA ASP A 178 12.71 6.88 -9.54
C ASP A 178 11.41 7.60 -9.18
N GLY A 179 10.67 7.12 -8.18
CA GLY A 179 9.41 7.76 -7.82
C GLY A 179 8.48 6.96 -6.92
N VAL A 180 7.23 7.38 -6.92
CA VAL A 180 6.13 6.71 -6.22
C VAL A 180 5.04 6.37 -7.23
N THR A 181 4.57 5.12 -7.21
CA THR A 181 3.51 4.61 -8.08
C THR A 181 2.36 4.06 -7.23
N LEU A 182 1.14 4.41 -7.60
CA LEU A 182 -0.08 3.90 -6.99
C LEU A 182 -0.80 2.97 -7.98
N ILE A 183 -1.06 1.77 -7.53
CA ILE A 183 -1.75 0.72 -8.29
C ILE A 183 -3.06 0.41 -7.56
N VAL A 184 -4.18 0.43 -8.28
CA VAL A 184 -5.50 0.04 -7.78
C VAL A 184 -6.08 -0.98 -8.75
N ASP A 185 -6.54 -2.11 -8.22
CA ASP A 185 -7.12 -3.22 -8.99
C ASP A 185 -6.21 -3.63 -10.16
N GLN A 186 -4.91 -3.83 -9.85
CA GLN A 186 -3.86 -4.26 -10.78
C GLN A 186 -3.57 -3.25 -11.92
N ARG A 187 -4.00 -1.99 -11.78
CA ARG A 187 -3.75 -0.94 -12.77
C ARG A 187 -3.00 0.22 -12.14
N VAL A 188 -1.94 0.67 -12.76
CA VAL A 188 -1.29 1.94 -12.41
C VAL A 188 -2.29 3.06 -12.62
N VAL A 189 -2.65 3.77 -11.56
CA VAL A 189 -3.66 4.85 -11.59
C VAL A 189 -3.03 6.23 -11.38
N ALA A 190 -1.86 6.30 -10.76
CA ALA A 190 -1.11 7.53 -10.58
C ALA A 190 0.37 7.22 -10.34
N SER A 191 1.25 8.11 -10.78
CA SER A 191 2.68 8.07 -10.48
C SER A 191 3.23 9.48 -10.33
N ARG A 192 4.35 9.59 -9.64
CA ARG A 192 5.10 10.83 -9.49
C ARG A 192 6.58 10.52 -9.40
N ASP A 193 7.35 11.09 -10.33
CA ASP A 193 8.80 10.93 -10.37
C ASP A 193 9.49 11.72 -9.25
N GLY A 194 10.64 11.23 -8.81
CA GLY A 194 11.49 11.85 -7.82
C GLY A 194 11.97 10.86 -6.76
N TRP A 195 13.06 11.20 -6.08
CA TRP A 195 13.58 10.40 -5.00
C TRP A 195 13.32 11.04 -3.64
N THR A 196 12.61 10.33 -2.77
CA THR A 196 12.27 10.84 -1.43
C THR A 196 13.49 11.01 -0.52
N GLY A 197 14.57 10.29 -0.80
CA GLY A 197 15.64 10.06 0.16
C GLY A 197 15.28 8.95 1.16
N PRO A 198 16.21 8.54 2.03
CA PRO A 198 15.96 7.55 3.06
C PRO A 198 14.78 7.90 3.99
N ILE A 199 14.08 6.85 4.42
CA ILE A 199 13.01 6.92 5.44
C ILE A 199 13.35 5.90 6.51
N ALA A 200 13.66 6.37 7.73
CA ALA A 200 13.94 5.51 8.86
C ALA A 200 13.52 6.23 10.15
N ASN A 201 12.63 5.62 10.93
CA ASN A 201 12.10 6.20 12.14
C ASN A 201 11.73 5.12 13.17
N SER A 202 11.75 5.45 14.44
CA SER A 202 11.46 4.53 15.56
C SER A 202 9.97 4.48 15.94
N TRP A 203 9.06 4.72 15.00
CA TRP A 203 7.63 4.63 15.24
C TRP A 203 7.09 3.28 14.82
N PRO A 204 6.12 2.73 15.56
CA PRO A 204 5.47 1.50 15.15
C PRO A 204 4.68 1.71 13.85
N LEU A 205 4.45 0.62 13.12
CA LEU A 205 3.52 0.61 12.00
C LEU A 205 2.10 0.45 12.56
N ALA A 206 1.20 1.32 12.13
CA ALA A 206 -0.21 1.30 12.50
C ALA A 206 -1.09 0.95 11.30
N ILE A 207 -2.12 0.13 11.53
CA ILE A 207 -3.16 -0.18 10.57
C ILE A 207 -4.51 0.25 11.17
N GLY A 208 -5.29 1.02 10.40
CA GLY A 208 -6.60 1.52 10.81
C GLY A 208 -6.61 2.90 11.46
N GLY A 209 -5.48 3.62 11.47
CA GLY A 209 -5.40 4.97 12.05
C GLY A 209 -3.98 5.38 12.43
N LYS A 210 -3.86 6.44 13.23
CA LYS A 210 -2.59 6.90 13.80
C LYS A 210 -2.30 6.23 15.14
N THR A 211 -1.02 6.07 15.46
CA THR A 211 -0.57 5.58 16.77
C THR A 211 -0.73 6.61 17.88
N THR A 212 -0.53 7.86 17.56
CA THR A 212 -0.70 8.99 18.50
C THR A 212 -1.42 10.13 17.82
N CYS A 213 -2.41 10.68 18.51
CA CYS A 213 -3.18 11.85 18.10
C CYS A 213 -3.57 12.69 19.33
N ASP A 214 -2.74 12.66 20.38
CA ASP A 214 -3.03 13.31 21.66
C ASP A 214 -2.74 14.82 21.66
N GLN A 215 -2.39 15.37 20.51
CA GLN A 215 -2.17 16.79 20.32
C GLN A 215 -3.48 17.50 19.98
N VAL A 216 -3.65 18.71 20.49
CA VAL A 216 -4.79 19.58 20.11
C VAL A 216 -4.73 19.83 18.60
N ASP A 217 -5.87 19.79 17.94
CA ASP A 217 -6.04 20.01 16.50
C ASP A 217 -5.43 18.92 15.58
N VAL A 218 -5.08 17.75 16.11
CA VAL A 218 -4.64 16.60 15.31
C VAL A 218 -5.72 15.51 15.31
N GLY A 219 -6.32 15.25 14.17
CA GLY A 219 -7.22 14.10 13.98
C GLY A 219 -6.48 12.79 14.15
N CYS A 220 -7.17 11.76 14.64
CA CYS A 220 -6.65 10.40 14.76
C CYS A 220 -6.72 9.65 13.42
N ASP A 221 -7.45 10.19 12.46
CA ASP A 221 -7.61 9.71 11.09
C ASP A 221 -8.00 8.22 11.04
N TYR A 222 -8.93 7.81 11.91
CA TYR A 222 -9.37 6.41 11.96
C TYR A 222 -10.01 5.99 10.65
N PHE A 223 -9.54 4.84 10.15
CA PHE A 223 -10.14 4.16 9.00
C PHE A 223 -11.45 3.50 9.41
N ALA A 224 -12.42 3.49 8.52
CA ALA A 224 -13.65 2.72 8.65
C ALA A 224 -13.86 1.84 7.42
N GLY A 225 -14.01 0.54 7.65
CA GLY A 225 -14.13 -0.46 6.59
C GLY A 225 -13.50 -1.77 6.98
N ASP A 226 -13.30 -2.64 6.00
CA ASP A 226 -12.69 -3.95 6.21
C ASP A 226 -11.35 -4.05 5.46
N ILE A 227 -10.39 -4.76 6.05
CA ILE A 227 -9.10 -5.09 5.45
C ILE A 227 -8.90 -6.60 5.50
N ASP A 228 -8.60 -7.20 4.36
CA ASP A 228 -8.43 -8.64 4.16
C ASP A 228 -6.98 -9.09 4.35
N TYR A 229 -6.02 -8.29 3.88
CA TYR A 229 -4.60 -8.49 4.14
C TYR A 229 -3.83 -7.17 4.04
N VAL A 230 -2.64 -7.17 4.63
CA VAL A 230 -1.60 -6.16 4.39
C VAL A 230 -0.28 -6.88 4.13
N ALA A 231 0.47 -6.42 3.12
CA ALA A 231 1.79 -6.93 2.76
C ALA A 231 2.80 -5.79 2.68
N VAL A 232 4.05 -6.07 3.01
CA VAL A 232 5.19 -5.19 2.80
C VAL A 232 6.23 -5.96 2.00
N ASP A 233 6.63 -5.40 0.84
CA ASP A 233 7.65 -5.96 -0.03
C ASP A 233 8.83 -5.01 -0.15
N VAL A 234 10.02 -5.55 -0.33
CA VAL A 234 11.27 -4.83 -0.57
C VAL A 234 12.06 -5.49 -1.69
N ASP A 235 12.99 -4.76 -2.32
CA ASP A 235 13.85 -5.31 -3.38
C ASP A 235 14.86 -6.34 -2.84
N GLU A 236 15.40 -6.08 -1.65
CA GLU A 236 16.34 -6.97 -0.98
C GLU A 236 16.12 -6.96 0.53
N PRO A 237 16.31 -8.13 1.22
CA PRO A 237 16.33 -8.16 2.68
C PRO A 237 17.55 -7.40 3.18
N GLY A 238 17.31 -6.33 3.93
CA GLY A 238 18.35 -5.39 4.41
C GLY A 238 19.08 -5.81 5.71
N TRP A 239 19.36 -7.10 5.90
CA TRP A 239 20.13 -7.61 7.06
C TRP A 239 21.31 -8.47 6.67
#